data_ea925eb2cb24764b22d399f8585c3f79
#
_entry.id   ea925eb2cb24764b22d399f8585c3f79
#
_cell.length_a   1.000
_cell.length_b   1.000
_cell.length_c   1.000
_cell.angle_alpha   90.00
_cell.angle_beta   90.00
_cell.angle_gamma   90.00
#
_symmetry.space_group_name_H-M   'P 1'
#
loop_
_entity.id
_entity.type
_entity.pdbx_description
1 polymer ?
#
loop_
_entity_poly.entity_id
_entity_poly.type
_entity_poly.pdbx_seq_one_letter_code
_entity_poly.pdbx_strand_id
1 'polypeptide(L)'
;LNMPLARHLIIALHLFSSADGFEEALKNESILLSAAVSPRAPKVEESRLSQKTRYRQKIELLLALRTDADIEYLWKKAYKPTQWILENDNAWLMAKLHAPKKATVKVEKSVDSRDDAYAALIEAGVDELYKVTKDPKRVNIRNLQSLLPGSLPHELDLRKQRFPLTYQQIKIHQESVWHFRLRTLVWTVSELIRMKLPVNYSTVRLTSAVSSKVFLVFCSFFEWDLESLARTGVDAEALLRSTGVSRNWEGPPVQISF
;
A
#
# COMPACT_ATOMS: atom_id res chain seq x y z
N LEU A 1 6.36 4.32 -16.09
CA LEU A 1 5.64 3.14 -16.64
C LEU A 1 6.53 2.54 -17.74
N ASN A 2 7.33 1.51 -17.37
CA ASN A 2 8.10 0.74 -18.36
C ASN A 2 7.21 -0.37 -18.92
N MET A 3 6.45 -0.05 -19.95
CA MET A 3 5.79 -1.11 -20.73
C MET A 3 6.80 -1.76 -21.69
N PRO A 4 6.81 -3.10 -21.81
CA PRO A 4 7.65 -3.78 -22.78
C PRO A 4 7.37 -3.29 -24.22
N LEU A 5 8.41 -3.12 -25.03
CA LEU A 5 8.34 -2.61 -26.40
C LEU A 5 7.27 -3.32 -27.26
N ALA A 6 7.12 -4.64 -27.07
CA ALA A 6 6.11 -5.44 -27.76
C ALA A 6 4.67 -4.93 -27.51
N ARG A 7 4.34 -4.45 -26.31
CA ARG A 7 3.01 -3.88 -26.02
C ARG A 7 2.79 -2.55 -26.73
N HIS A 8 3.83 -1.70 -26.82
CA HIS A 8 3.73 -0.44 -27.56
C HIS A 8 3.50 -0.69 -29.05
N LEU A 9 4.19 -1.68 -29.63
CA LEU A 9 4.00 -2.06 -31.03
C LEU A 9 2.60 -2.62 -31.30
N ILE A 10 2.05 -3.47 -30.42
CA ILE A 10 0.68 -4.00 -30.56
C ILE A 10 -0.35 -2.87 -30.49
N ILE A 11 -0.20 -1.92 -29.57
CA ILE A 11 -1.10 -0.77 -29.45
C ILE A 11 -1.00 0.11 -30.69
N ALA A 12 0.21 0.38 -31.19
CA ALA A 12 0.41 1.16 -32.40
C ALA A 12 -0.23 0.48 -33.63
N LEU A 13 -0.02 -0.82 -33.82
CA LEU A 13 -0.65 -1.60 -34.89
C LEU A 13 -2.18 -1.60 -34.81
N HIS A 14 -2.72 -1.67 -33.60
CA HIS A 14 -4.18 -1.64 -33.39
C HIS A 14 -4.81 -0.27 -33.71
N LEU A 15 -4.10 0.82 -33.35
CA LEU A 15 -4.57 2.19 -33.54
C LEU A 15 -4.43 2.66 -35.00
N PHE A 16 -3.36 2.26 -35.68
CA PHE A 16 -3.02 2.78 -37.02
C PHE A 16 -3.24 1.77 -38.16
N SER A 17 -3.66 0.54 -37.84
CA SER A 17 -3.99 -0.55 -38.76
C SER A 17 -2.88 -0.95 -39.74
N SER A 18 -1.81 -0.18 -39.86
CA SER A 18 -0.63 -0.47 -40.70
C SER A 18 0.61 0.30 -40.18
N ALA A 19 1.81 -0.14 -40.59
CA ALA A 19 3.04 0.56 -40.33
C ALA A 19 3.11 1.92 -41.00
N ASP A 20 2.60 2.02 -42.22
CA ASP A 20 2.56 3.26 -43.02
C ASP A 20 1.67 4.32 -42.34
N GLY A 21 0.50 3.92 -41.83
CA GLY A 21 -0.38 4.81 -41.09
C GLY A 21 0.26 5.36 -39.78
N PHE A 22 1.08 4.55 -39.14
CA PHE A 22 1.84 5.00 -37.99
C PHE A 22 2.97 6.01 -38.33
N GLU A 23 3.70 5.75 -39.43
CA GLU A 23 4.72 6.69 -39.92
C GLU A 23 4.12 8.02 -40.38
N GLU A 24 2.97 7.99 -41.03
CA GLU A 24 2.26 9.19 -41.48
C GLU A 24 1.77 10.03 -40.26
N ALA A 25 1.24 9.36 -39.25
CA ALA A 25 0.86 10.02 -38.00
C ALA A 25 2.06 10.68 -37.25
N LEU A 26 3.21 10.00 -37.20
CA LEU A 26 4.46 10.56 -36.64
C LEU A 26 4.96 11.77 -37.46
N LYS A 27 4.90 11.73 -38.78
CA LYS A 27 5.29 12.87 -39.65
C LYS A 27 4.38 14.07 -39.41
N ASN A 28 3.06 13.85 -39.31
CA ASN A 28 2.09 14.91 -39.04
C ASN A 28 2.26 15.51 -37.65
N GLU A 29 2.53 14.71 -36.62
CA GLU A 29 2.80 15.20 -35.26
C GLU A 29 4.11 15.99 -35.17
N SER A 30 5.17 15.58 -35.90
CA SER A 30 6.42 16.33 -35.98
C SER A 30 6.26 17.70 -36.64
N ILE A 31 5.39 17.82 -37.64
CA ILE A 31 5.04 19.08 -38.31
C ILE A 31 4.25 19.98 -37.33
N LEU A 32 3.29 19.43 -36.59
CA LEU A 32 2.51 20.16 -35.58
C LEU A 32 3.41 20.61 -34.42
N LEU A 33 4.35 19.80 -33.97
CA LEU A 33 5.34 20.17 -32.92
C LEU A 33 6.29 21.27 -33.41
N SER A 34 6.72 21.24 -34.68
CA SER A 34 7.57 22.29 -35.24
C SER A 34 6.85 23.62 -35.46
N ALA A 35 5.55 23.58 -35.77
CA ALA A 35 4.70 24.78 -35.91
C ALA A 35 4.30 25.38 -34.54
N ALA A 36 4.30 24.58 -33.47
CA ALA A 36 3.94 25.01 -32.12
C ALA A 36 5.13 25.61 -31.33
N VAL A 37 6.34 25.65 -31.90
CA VAL A 37 7.49 26.35 -31.30
C VAL A 37 7.40 27.85 -31.59
N SER A 38 6.39 28.49 -31.04
CA SER A 38 6.41 29.93 -30.79
C SER A 38 7.52 30.22 -29.74
N PRO A 39 8.28 31.31 -29.84
CA PRO A 39 9.34 31.63 -28.90
C PRO A 39 8.73 31.77 -27.50
N ARG A 40 8.93 30.74 -26.69
CA ARG A 40 8.45 30.68 -25.31
C ARG A 40 9.22 31.73 -24.53
N ALA A 41 8.56 32.87 -24.24
CA ALA A 41 9.02 33.86 -23.27
C ALA A 41 9.39 33.16 -21.92
N PRO A 42 10.23 33.79 -21.08
CA PRO A 42 10.98 33.13 -20.01
C PRO A 42 10.08 32.63 -18.87
N LYS A 43 9.42 31.50 -19.06
CA LYS A 43 8.67 30.76 -18.03
C LYS A 43 9.58 30.14 -16.95
N VAL A 44 10.89 30.20 -17.12
CA VAL A 44 11.84 29.48 -16.27
C VAL A 44 12.04 30.16 -14.92
N GLU A 45 12.00 31.49 -14.86
CA GLU A 45 12.18 32.22 -13.59
C GLU A 45 10.94 32.20 -12.70
N GLU A 46 9.78 32.40 -13.28
CA GLU A 46 8.50 32.37 -12.54
C GLU A 46 8.20 30.97 -11.99
N SER A 47 8.57 29.93 -12.72
CA SER A 47 8.49 28.52 -12.29
C SER A 47 9.46 28.22 -11.15
N ARG A 48 10.69 28.78 -11.16
CA ARG A 48 11.68 28.59 -10.09
C ARG A 48 11.27 29.32 -8.80
N LEU A 49 10.72 30.52 -8.91
CA LEU A 49 10.24 31.29 -7.75
C LEU A 49 9.06 30.59 -7.08
N SER A 50 8.12 30.11 -7.86
CA SER A 50 6.98 29.30 -7.42
C SER A 50 7.44 27.99 -6.76
N GLN A 51 8.43 27.30 -7.32
CA GLN A 51 9.00 26.09 -6.78
C GLN A 51 9.75 26.34 -5.47
N LYS A 52 10.55 27.40 -5.39
CA LYS A 52 11.24 27.82 -4.17
C LYS A 52 10.26 28.05 -3.02
N THR A 53 9.22 28.81 -3.27
CA THR A 53 8.18 29.12 -2.27
C THR A 53 7.49 27.84 -1.79
N ARG A 54 7.10 26.96 -2.71
CA ARG A 54 6.44 25.70 -2.39
C ARG A 54 7.34 24.77 -1.55
N TYR A 55 8.62 24.69 -1.86
CA TYR A 55 9.56 23.86 -1.12
C TYR A 55 9.89 24.44 0.25
N ARG A 56 10.05 25.77 0.36
CA ARG A 56 10.18 26.44 1.66
C ARG A 56 8.99 26.18 2.56
N GLN A 57 7.76 26.37 2.06
CA GLN A 57 6.54 26.09 2.82
C GLN A 57 6.48 24.65 3.32
N LYS A 58 6.86 23.67 2.47
CA LYS A 58 6.87 22.27 2.87
C LYS A 58 7.89 21.99 3.97
N ILE A 59 9.07 22.57 3.89
CA ILE A 59 10.11 22.41 4.92
C ILE A 59 9.69 23.15 6.21
N GLU A 60 9.16 24.36 6.13
CA GLU A 60 8.65 25.08 7.30
C GLU A 60 7.56 24.31 8.03
N LEU A 61 6.64 23.69 7.29
CA LEU A 61 5.61 22.82 7.87
C LEU A 61 6.23 21.65 8.64
N LEU A 62 7.26 21.00 8.09
CA LEU A 62 7.94 19.89 8.73
C LEU A 62 8.71 20.32 9.99
N LEU A 63 9.37 21.49 9.93
CA LEU A 63 10.09 22.07 11.08
C LEU A 63 9.13 22.54 12.18
N ALA A 64 7.93 23.00 11.81
CA ALA A 64 6.89 23.38 12.77
C ALA A 64 6.26 22.17 13.48
N LEU A 65 6.19 21.00 12.79
CA LEU A 65 5.64 19.76 13.35
C LEU A 65 6.58 19.09 14.36
N ARG A 66 7.88 19.37 14.29
CA ARG A 66 8.88 18.71 15.13
C ARG A 66 9.97 19.68 15.56
N THR A 67 10.05 19.94 16.85
CA THR A 67 10.99 20.93 17.44
C THR A 67 12.46 20.48 17.39
N ASP A 68 12.72 19.18 17.33
CA ASP A 68 14.05 18.58 17.22
C ASP A 68 14.37 18.15 15.79
N ALA A 69 13.60 18.65 14.79
CA ALA A 69 13.85 18.32 13.40
C ALA A 69 15.26 18.80 12.98
N ASP A 70 16.02 17.87 12.44
CA ASP A 70 17.34 18.06 11.87
C ASP A 70 17.33 17.84 10.35
N ILE A 71 18.47 17.96 9.73
CA ILE A 71 18.61 17.77 8.29
C ILE A 71 18.32 16.31 7.89
N GLU A 72 18.64 15.34 8.74
CA GLU A 72 18.37 13.93 8.50
C GLU A 72 16.87 13.64 8.49
N TYR A 73 16.12 14.24 9.41
CA TYR A 73 14.67 14.17 9.41
C TYR A 73 14.05 14.72 8.13
N LEU A 74 14.55 15.89 7.66
CA LEU A 74 14.08 16.50 6.42
C LEU A 74 14.39 15.62 5.19
N TRP A 75 15.56 14.98 5.14
CA TRP A 75 15.92 14.01 4.11
C TRP A 75 14.96 12.81 4.08
N LYS A 76 14.60 12.28 5.22
CA LYS A 76 13.67 11.15 5.32
C LYS A 76 12.23 11.51 4.93
N LYS A 77 11.78 12.75 5.25
CA LYS A 77 10.38 13.15 5.06
C LYS A 77 10.10 13.94 3.78
N ALA A 78 11.09 14.62 3.25
CA ALA A 78 10.96 15.51 2.10
C ALA A 78 12.22 15.54 1.23
N TYR A 79 12.70 14.38 0.77
CA TYR A 79 13.93 14.24 0.01
C TYR A 79 14.10 15.29 -1.11
N LYS A 80 13.17 15.34 -2.08
CA LYS A 80 13.25 16.27 -3.22
C LYS A 80 13.26 17.75 -2.82
N PRO A 81 12.36 18.25 -1.95
CA PRO A 81 12.43 19.61 -1.43
C PRO A 81 13.73 19.91 -0.70
N THR A 82 14.21 19.00 0.15
CA THR A 82 15.45 19.20 0.92
C THR A 82 16.66 19.26 0.02
N GLN A 83 16.79 18.37 -0.95
CA GLN A 83 17.86 18.40 -1.94
C GLN A 83 17.86 19.72 -2.72
N TRP A 84 16.72 20.11 -3.27
CA TRP A 84 16.62 21.30 -4.07
C TRP A 84 16.95 22.58 -3.28
N ILE A 85 16.47 22.68 -2.02
CA ILE A 85 16.77 23.82 -1.15
C ILE A 85 18.25 23.86 -0.76
N LEU A 86 18.87 22.73 -0.50
CA LEU A 86 20.33 22.66 -0.24
C LEU A 86 21.14 23.16 -1.43
N GLU A 87 20.75 22.83 -2.65
CA GLU A 87 21.44 23.25 -3.87
C GLU A 87 21.19 24.72 -4.24
N ASN A 88 19.98 25.25 -4.00
CA ASN A 88 19.55 26.55 -4.52
C ASN A 88 19.32 27.61 -3.44
N ASP A 89 19.20 27.23 -2.15
CA ASP A 89 18.82 28.12 -1.06
C ASP A 89 19.34 27.66 0.31
N ASN A 90 20.55 27.14 0.32
CA ASN A 90 21.17 26.54 1.50
C ASN A 90 21.23 27.49 2.72
N ALA A 91 21.57 28.76 2.49
CA ALA A 91 21.65 29.75 3.56
C ALA A 91 20.31 29.89 4.32
N TRP A 92 19.18 29.89 3.60
CA TRP A 92 17.86 29.93 4.21
C TRP A 92 17.59 28.66 5.05
N LEU A 93 17.93 27.48 4.53
CA LEU A 93 17.72 26.22 5.25
C LEU A 93 18.53 26.16 6.54
N MET A 94 19.82 26.51 6.47
CA MET A 94 20.68 26.56 7.64
C MET A 94 20.22 27.58 8.67
N ALA A 95 19.80 28.75 8.24
CA ALA A 95 19.21 29.76 9.14
C ALA A 95 17.96 29.23 9.86
N LYS A 96 17.10 28.45 9.16
CA LYS A 96 15.91 27.85 9.77
C LYS A 96 16.24 26.72 10.75
N LEU A 97 17.24 25.90 10.44
CA LEU A 97 17.68 24.79 11.32
C LEU A 97 18.38 25.30 12.59
N HIS A 98 19.13 26.43 12.48
CA HIS A 98 19.86 27.02 13.60
C HIS A 98 19.09 28.14 14.30
N ALA A 99 17.92 28.55 13.79
CA ALA A 99 17.09 29.55 14.45
C ALA A 99 16.73 29.07 15.86
N PRO A 100 16.83 29.91 16.91
CA PRO A 100 16.38 29.54 18.24
C PRO A 100 14.92 29.13 18.15
N LYS A 101 14.68 27.84 18.35
CA LYS A 101 13.33 27.26 18.22
C LYS A 101 12.50 27.86 19.36
N LYS A 102 11.54 28.73 19.01
CA LYS A 102 10.53 29.17 19.97
C LYS A 102 9.96 27.90 20.57
N ALA A 103 10.02 27.81 21.90
CA ALA A 103 9.38 26.70 22.61
C ALA A 103 7.92 26.67 22.13
N THR A 104 7.63 25.74 21.23
CA THR A 104 6.25 25.47 20.85
C THR A 104 5.60 25.05 22.15
N VAL A 105 4.63 25.83 22.59
CA VAL A 105 3.71 25.41 23.63
C VAL A 105 3.30 24.00 23.18
N LYS A 106 3.66 22.98 23.96
CA LYS A 106 3.13 21.64 23.77
C LYS A 106 1.62 21.81 23.93
N VAL A 107 0.93 22.03 22.82
CA VAL A 107 -0.50 21.83 22.81
C VAL A 107 -0.63 20.38 23.21
N GLU A 108 -1.04 20.12 24.45
CA GLU A 108 -1.42 18.78 24.87
C GLU A 108 -2.41 18.33 23.83
N LYS A 109 -1.96 17.42 22.97
CA LYS A 109 -2.77 16.88 21.90
C LYS A 109 -3.78 15.98 22.59
N SER A 110 -4.91 16.59 23.00
CA SER A 110 -6.00 15.87 23.65
C SER A 110 -6.41 14.69 22.78
N VAL A 111 -6.70 13.58 23.43
CA VAL A 111 -7.31 12.41 22.80
C VAL A 111 -8.57 12.90 22.06
N ASP A 112 -8.74 12.46 20.83
CA ASP A 112 -9.91 12.83 20.03
C ASP A 112 -11.15 12.20 20.66
N SER A 113 -12.23 12.97 20.79
CA SER A 113 -13.49 12.50 21.41
C SER A 113 -14.15 11.33 20.66
N ARG A 114 -13.69 11.03 19.45
CA ARG A 114 -14.17 9.90 18.65
C ARG A 114 -13.39 8.61 18.89
N ASP A 115 -12.35 8.62 19.72
CA ASP A 115 -11.43 7.48 19.85
C ASP A 115 -12.13 6.22 20.37
N ASP A 116 -12.96 6.36 21.40
CA ASP A 116 -13.75 5.26 21.95
C ASP A 116 -14.73 4.70 20.90
N ALA A 117 -15.47 5.57 20.21
CA ALA A 117 -16.42 5.19 19.18
C ALA A 117 -15.74 4.47 18.00
N TYR A 118 -14.58 4.95 17.58
CA TYR A 118 -13.81 4.33 16.51
C TYR A 118 -13.24 2.98 16.91
N ALA A 119 -12.74 2.84 18.14
CA ALA A 119 -12.29 1.56 18.69
C ALA A 119 -13.43 0.53 18.69
N ALA A 120 -14.62 0.90 19.18
CA ALA A 120 -15.79 0.03 19.19
C ALA A 120 -16.26 -0.37 17.76
N LEU A 121 -16.20 0.55 16.78
CA LEU A 121 -16.55 0.24 15.39
C LEU A 121 -15.59 -0.78 14.76
N ILE A 122 -14.29 -0.70 15.06
CA ILE A 122 -13.32 -1.69 14.60
C ILE A 122 -13.63 -3.05 15.22
N GLU A 123 -13.82 -3.10 16.53
CA GLU A 123 -14.13 -4.34 17.25
C GLU A 123 -15.41 -5.00 16.71
N ALA A 124 -16.47 -4.23 16.51
CA ALA A 124 -17.74 -4.74 16.00
C ALA A 124 -17.67 -5.20 14.53
N GLY A 125 -16.87 -4.54 13.69
CA GLY A 125 -16.81 -4.79 12.24
C GLY A 125 -15.73 -5.77 11.81
N VAL A 126 -14.75 -6.08 12.65
CA VAL A 126 -13.57 -6.83 12.27
C VAL A 126 -13.86 -8.27 11.85
N ASP A 127 -14.80 -8.93 12.50
CA ASP A 127 -15.12 -10.34 12.21
C ASP A 127 -15.70 -10.51 10.81
N GLU A 128 -16.41 -9.52 10.29
CA GLU A 128 -16.89 -9.54 8.90
C GLU A 128 -15.73 -9.54 7.89
N LEU A 129 -14.63 -8.84 8.20
CA LEU A 129 -13.42 -8.82 7.35
C LEU A 129 -12.69 -10.17 7.35
N TYR A 130 -12.87 -10.98 8.38
CA TYR A 130 -12.22 -12.29 8.49
C TYR A 130 -13.03 -13.45 7.91
N LYS A 131 -14.31 -13.24 7.58
CA LYS A 131 -15.12 -14.30 6.96
C LYS A 131 -14.50 -14.83 5.68
N VAL A 132 -14.50 -16.15 5.53
CA VAL A 132 -13.93 -16.87 4.37
C VAL A 132 -14.99 -17.16 3.31
N THR A 133 -16.12 -16.47 3.35
CA THR A 133 -17.25 -16.65 2.42
C THR A 133 -17.07 -15.94 1.08
N LYS A 134 -16.09 -15.04 0.98
CA LYS A 134 -15.75 -14.25 -0.24
C LYS A 134 -14.25 -14.29 -0.46
N ASP A 135 -13.81 -13.86 -1.66
CA ASP A 135 -12.38 -13.66 -1.94
C ASP A 135 -11.70 -12.87 -0.82
N PRO A 136 -10.81 -13.52 -0.03
CA PRO A 136 -10.26 -12.92 1.16
C PRO A 136 -9.38 -11.71 0.83
N LYS A 137 -9.62 -10.60 1.50
CA LYS A 137 -8.71 -9.44 1.49
C LYS A 137 -7.93 -9.41 2.80
N ARG A 138 -6.64 -9.11 2.72
CA ARG A 138 -5.82 -9.02 3.93
C ARG A 138 -6.35 -7.96 4.88
N VAL A 139 -6.61 -8.32 6.13
CA VAL A 139 -7.02 -7.38 7.17
C VAL A 139 -5.80 -6.57 7.61
N ASN A 140 -5.64 -5.40 7.03
CA ASN A 140 -4.56 -4.46 7.29
C ASN A 140 -5.13 -3.12 7.79
N ILE A 141 -4.25 -2.18 8.12
CA ILE A 141 -4.64 -0.84 8.59
C ILE A 141 -5.67 -0.19 7.67
N ARG A 142 -5.49 -0.28 6.34
CA ARG A 142 -6.39 0.36 5.37
C ARG A 142 -7.80 -0.23 5.41
N ASN A 143 -7.90 -1.56 5.48
CA ASN A 143 -9.20 -2.24 5.53
C ASN A 143 -9.89 -2.02 6.87
N LEU A 144 -9.13 -2.00 7.98
CA LEU A 144 -9.69 -1.63 9.28
C LEU A 144 -10.16 -0.17 9.33
N GLN A 145 -9.42 0.74 8.71
CA GLN A 145 -9.84 2.14 8.58
C GLN A 145 -11.12 2.31 7.76
N SER A 146 -11.41 1.42 6.82
CA SER A 146 -12.65 1.50 6.04
C SER A 146 -13.92 1.20 6.84
N LEU A 147 -13.78 0.66 8.05
CA LEU A 147 -14.89 0.50 9.00
C LEU A 147 -15.26 1.81 9.70
N LEU A 148 -14.41 2.84 9.61
CA LEU A 148 -14.59 4.11 10.28
C LEU A 148 -15.32 5.12 9.39
N PRO A 149 -16.20 5.96 9.97
CA PRO A 149 -16.90 7.02 9.22
C PRO A 149 -15.97 8.18 8.81
N GLY A 150 -14.72 8.17 9.26
CA GLY A 150 -13.72 9.20 8.95
C GLY A 150 -12.30 8.66 8.84
N SER A 151 -11.39 9.49 8.34
CA SER A 151 -9.98 9.11 8.19
C SER A 151 -9.19 9.33 9.48
N LEU A 152 -8.26 8.42 9.74
CA LEU A 152 -7.22 8.60 10.76
C LEU A 152 -6.04 9.42 10.20
N PRO A 153 -5.28 10.10 11.05
CA PRO A 153 -4.04 10.75 10.65
C PRO A 153 -3.07 9.76 9.95
N HIS A 154 -2.41 10.22 8.89
CA HIS A 154 -1.40 9.39 8.20
C HIS A 154 -0.16 9.15 9.06
N GLU A 155 0.21 10.12 9.87
CA GLU A 155 1.38 10.04 10.73
C GLU A 155 1.11 9.14 11.93
N LEU A 156 2.01 8.14 12.10
CA LEU A 156 1.87 7.13 13.14
C LEU A 156 1.83 7.74 14.55
N ASP A 157 2.69 8.71 14.80
CA ASP A 157 2.80 9.35 16.13
C ASP A 157 1.54 10.17 16.46
N LEU A 158 0.97 10.88 15.47
CA LEU A 158 -0.30 11.58 15.64
C LEU A 158 -1.46 10.61 15.88
N ARG A 159 -1.46 9.47 15.21
CA ARG A 159 -2.47 8.42 15.39
C ARG A 159 -2.43 7.86 16.80
N LYS A 160 -1.23 7.52 17.30
CA LYS A 160 -1.05 7.03 18.68
C LYS A 160 -1.47 8.05 19.73
N GLN A 161 -1.21 9.32 19.49
CA GLN A 161 -1.49 10.40 20.45
C GLN A 161 -2.96 10.82 20.48
N ARG A 162 -3.60 10.89 19.31
CA ARG A 162 -4.98 11.37 19.19
C ARG A 162 -6.01 10.25 19.25
N PHE A 163 -5.66 9.05 18.83
CA PHE A 163 -6.53 7.88 18.74
C PHE A 163 -5.85 6.64 19.35
N PRO A 164 -5.47 6.66 20.65
CA PRO A 164 -4.73 5.57 21.27
C PRO A 164 -5.51 4.25 21.29
N LEU A 165 -6.80 4.27 21.62
CA LEU A 165 -7.64 3.07 21.69
C LEU A 165 -7.89 2.51 20.29
N THR A 166 -8.27 3.36 19.33
CA THR A 166 -8.42 2.96 17.91
C THR A 166 -7.13 2.36 17.37
N TYR A 167 -5.97 2.96 17.68
CA TYR A 167 -4.67 2.43 17.27
C TYR A 167 -4.38 1.07 17.88
N GLN A 168 -4.71 0.88 19.14
CA GLN A 168 -4.58 -0.41 19.84
C GLN A 168 -5.44 -1.48 19.18
N GLN A 169 -6.71 -1.20 18.88
CA GLN A 169 -7.62 -2.11 18.20
C GLN A 169 -7.09 -2.47 16.79
N ILE A 170 -6.62 -1.48 16.04
CA ILE A 170 -5.99 -1.74 14.74
C ILE A 170 -4.81 -2.72 14.88
N LYS A 171 -3.95 -2.55 15.88
CA LYS A 171 -2.82 -3.45 16.10
C LYS A 171 -3.22 -4.86 16.46
N ILE A 172 -4.19 -5.00 17.35
CA ILE A 172 -4.71 -6.30 17.81
C ILE A 172 -5.33 -7.07 16.64
N HIS A 173 -6.06 -6.37 15.80
CA HIS A 173 -6.82 -6.98 14.71
C HIS A 173 -6.09 -7.00 13.36
N GLN A 174 -4.84 -6.56 13.29
CA GLN A 174 -4.04 -6.70 12.08
C GLN A 174 -3.71 -8.17 11.80
N GLU A 175 -3.97 -8.58 10.56
CA GLU A 175 -3.67 -9.92 10.11
C GLU A 175 -2.22 -10.05 9.64
N SER A 176 -1.54 -11.12 10.03
CA SER A 176 -0.24 -11.47 9.49
C SER A 176 -0.31 -11.81 8.00
N VAL A 177 0.81 -11.76 7.31
CA VAL A 177 0.89 -12.19 5.90
C VAL A 177 0.62 -13.68 5.76
N TRP A 178 1.09 -14.47 6.72
CA TRP A 178 0.95 -15.91 6.70
C TRP A 178 -0.50 -16.36 6.95
N HIS A 179 -1.16 -15.77 7.93
CA HIS A 179 -2.58 -16.06 8.18
C HIS A 179 -3.45 -15.66 6.98
N PHE A 180 -3.19 -14.49 6.36
CA PHE A 180 -3.89 -14.09 5.15
C PHE A 180 -3.70 -15.08 3.99
N ARG A 181 -2.46 -15.55 3.76
CA ARG A 181 -2.17 -16.56 2.72
C ARG A 181 -2.87 -17.89 3.00
N LEU A 182 -2.90 -18.30 4.27
CA LEU A 182 -3.63 -19.48 4.70
C LEU A 182 -5.12 -19.35 4.43
N ARG A 183 -5.73 -18.25 4.84
CA ARG A 183 -7.13 -17.97 4.61
C ARG A 183 -7.48 -17.91 3.11
N THR A 184 -6.62 -17.32 2.31
CA THR A 184 -6.76 -17.32 0.85
C THR A 184 -6.67 -18.71 0.27
N LEU A 185 -5.76 -19.55 0.73
CA LEU A 185 -5.62 -20.93 0.26
C LEU A 185 -6.85 -21.77 0.63
N VAL A 186 -7.30 -21.69 1.88
CA VAL A 186 -8.48 -22.41 2.37
C VAL A 186 -9.72 -22.02 1.56
N TRP A 187 -9.94 -20.73 1.33
CA TRP A 187 -11.02 -20.24 0.48
C TRP A 187 -10.91 -20.80 -0.94
N THR A 188 -9.72 -20.75 -1.55
CA THR A 188 -9.48 -21.26 -2.90
C THR A 188 -9.77 -22.75 -3.01
N VAL A 189 -9.33 -23.56 -2.04
CA VAL A 189 -9.62 -25.01 -1.99
C VAL A 189 -11.13 -25.23 -1.92
N SER A 190 -11.83 -24.53 -1.04
CA SER A 190 -13.30 -24.63 -0.93
C SER A 190 -14.01 -24.26 -2.24
N GLU A 191 -13.57 -23.18 -2.91
CA GLU A 191 -14.16 -22.77 -4.20
C GLU A 191 -13.90 -23.77 -5.32
N LEU A 192 -12.69 -24.36 -5.40
CA LEU A 192 -12.37 -25.39 -6.38
C LEU A 192 -13.26 -26.64 -6.17
N ILE A 193 -13.45 -27.07 -4.92
CA ILE A 193 -14.35 -28.17 -4.58
C ILE A 193 -15.79 -27.85 -4.96
N ARG A 194 -16.27 -26.65 -4.65
CA ARG A 194 -17.62 -26.18 -5.00
C ARG A 194 -17.83 -26.18 -6.54
N MET A 195 -16.81 -25.80 -7.29
CA MET A 195 -16.82 -25.79 -8.77
C MET A 195 -16.57 -27.17 -9.38
N LYS A 196 -16.34 -28.23 -8.55
CA LYS A 196 -15.97 -29.58 -8.99
C LYS A 196 -14.68 -29.60 -9.84
N LEU A 197 -13.75 -28.72 -9.56
CA LEU A 197 -12.45 -28.66 -10.20
C LEU A 197 -11.41 -29.45 -9.36
N PRO A 198 -10.37 -30.00 -10.00
CA PRO A 198 -9.32 -30.72 -9.27
C PRO A 198 -8.56 -29.78 -8.33
N VAL A 199 -8.33 -30.20 -7.10
CA VAL A 199 -7.57 -29.43 -6.10
C VAL A 199 -6.10 -29.81 -6.22
N ASN A 200 -5.37 -29.05 -7.01
CA ASN A 200 -3.91 -29.19 -7.15
C ASN A 200 -3.26 -27.82 -7.29
N TYR A 201 -1.93 -27.79 -7.27
CA TYR A 201 -1.20 -26.53 -7.34
C TYR A 201 -1.55 -25.67 -8.58
N SER A 202 -1.72 -26.31 -9.74
CA SER A 202 -2.00 -25.57 -10.99
C SER A 202 -3.33 -24.85 -10.93
N THR A 203 -4.39 -25.52 -10.45
CA THR A 203 -5.73 -24.93 -10.30
C THR A 203 -5.75 -23.87 -9.17
N VAL A 204 -5.07 -24.13 -8.05
CA VAL A 204 -4.93 -23.16 -6.96
C VAL A 204 -4.24 -21.88 -7.45
N ARG A 205 -3.14 -22.01 -8.21
CA ARG A 205 -2.42 -20.87 -8.79
C ARG A 205 -3.27 -20.04 -9.75
N LEU A 206 -4.12 -20.66 -10.53
CA LEU A 206 -5.01 -19.98 -11.48
C LEU A 206 -6.14 -19.22 -10.76
N THR A 207 -6.58 -19.71 -9.61
CA THR A 207 -7.70 -19.16 -8.85
C THR A 207 -7.25 -18.14 -7.81
N SER A 208 -6.00 -18.24 -7.33
CA SER A 208 -5.46 -17.34 -6.29
C SER A 208 -4.02 -16.94 -6.58
N ALA A 209 -3.56 -15.86 -5.90
CA ALA A 209 -2.18 -15.40 -5.96
C ALA A 209 -1.22 -16.18 -5.03
N VAL A 210 -1.59 -17.40 -4.60
CA VAL A 210 -0.75 -18.22 -3.72
C VAL A 210 0.39 -18.83 -4.54
N SER A 211 1.65 -18.60 -4.12
CA SER A 211 2.82 -19.14 -4.78
C SER A 211 2.98 -20.64 -4.49
N SER A 212 3.70 -21.36 -5.40
CA SER A 212 3.98 -22.79 -5.21
C SER A 212 4.63 -23.12 -3.88
N LYS A 213 5.60 -22.30 -3.47
CA LYS A 213 6.29 -22.50 -2.19
C LYS A 213 5.32 -22.42 -1.01
N VAL A 214 4.46 -21.40 -0.98
CA VAL A 214 3.47 -21.24 0.09
C VAL A 214 2.45 -22.38 0.09
N PHE A 215 1.99 -22.81 -1.08
CA PHE A 215 1.08 -23.93 -1.21
C PHE A 215 1.68 -25.22 -0.62
N LEU A 216 2.90 -25.59 -1.06
CA LEU A 216 3.58 -26.78 -0.56
C LEU A 216 3.88 -26.73 0.94
N VAL A 217 4.31 -25.54 1.44
CA VAL A 217 4.54 -25.33 2.87
C VAL A 217 3.28 -25.61 3.68
N PHE A 218 2.13 -25.10 3.26
CA PHE A 218 0.90 -25.32 4.01
C PHE A 218 0.43 -26.77 3.93
N CYS A 219 0.45 -27.41 2.74
CA CYS A 219 0.08 -28.81 2.62
C CYS A 219 0.95 -29.71 3.50
N SER A 220 2.27 -29.48 3.51
CA SER A 220 3.19 -30.24 4.36
C SER A 220 3.01 -29.94 5.85
N PHE A 221 2.88 -28.67 6.22
CA PHE A 221 2.80 -28.25 7.63
C PHE A 221 1.51 -28.70 8.31
N PHE A 222 0.39 -28.66 7.59
CA PHE A 222 -0.91 -29.09 8.11
C PHE A 222 -1.26 -30.53 7.73
N GLU A 223 -0.35 -31.24 7.07
CA GLU A 223 -0.54 -32.64 6.63
C GLU A 223 -1.84 -32.83 5.81
N TRP A 224 -2.16 -31.81 4.96
CA TRP A 224 -3.38 -31.85 4.19
C TRP A 224 -3.33 -32.86 3.05
N ASP A 225 -4.21 -33.86 3.11
CA ASP A 225 -4.54 -34.73 1.96
C ASP A 225 -5.60 -34.04 1.09
N LEU A 226 -5.14 -33.42 0.02
CA LEU A 226 -6.02 -32.64 -0.90
C LEU A 226 -7.05 -33.52 -1.59
N GLU A 227 -6.73 -34.80 -1.86
CA GLU A 227 -7.68 -35.75 -2.48
C GLU A 227 -8.81 -36.10 -1.51
N SER A 228 -8.48 -36.31 -0.24
CA SER A 228 -9.45 -36.51 0.81
C SER A 228 -10.34 -35.29 1.02
N LEU A 229 -9.76 -34.10 1.08
CA LEU A 229 -10.52 -32.83 1.18
C LEU A 229 -11.47 -32.66 0.00
N ALA A 230 -11.03 -32.97 -1.22
CA ALA A 230 -11.85 -32.89 -2.42
C ALA A 230 -13.04 -33.86 -2.41
N ARG A 231 -12.85 -35.07 -1.83
CA ARG A 231 -13.88 -36.13 -1.75
C ARG A 231 -14.93 -35.84 -0.68
N THR A 232 -14.51 -35.34 0.49
CA THR A 232 -15.40 -35.17 1.64
C THR A 232 -16.18 -33.83 1.59
N GLY A 233 -15.77 -32.92 0.71
CA GLY A 233 -16.26 -31.55 0.74
C GLY A 233 -15.68 -30.79 1.94
N VAL A 234 -15.44 -29.49 1.79
CA VAL A 234 -14.81 -28.68 2.84
C VAL A 234 -15.58 -27.38 3.02
N ASP A 235 -16.01 -27.16 4.26
CA ASP A 235 -16.35 -25.82 4.72
C ASP A 235 -15.05 -25.04 5.02
N ALA A 236 -14.85 -23.92 4.33
CA ALA A 236 -13.66 -23.10 4.46
C ALA A 236 -13.41 -22.61 5.91
N GLU A 237 -14.49 -22.23 6.61
CA GLU A 237 -14.41 -21.78 8.00
C GLU A 237 -14.00 -22.94 8.94
N ALA A 238 -14.54 -24.11 8.72
CA ALA A 238 -14.18 -25.29 9.49
C ALA A 238 -12.72 -25.72 9.24
N LEU A 239 -12.27 -25.71 7.98
CA LEU A 239 -10.88 -26.03 7.63
C LEU A 239 -9.91 -25.01 8.23
N LEU A 240 -10.23 -23.71 8.18
CA LEU A 240 -9.39 -22.70 8.80
C LEU A 240 -9.30 -22.89 10.32
N ARG A 241 -10.42 -23.15 10.98
CA ARG A 241 -10.46 -23.41 12.44
C ARG A 241 -9.66 -24.67 12.83
N SER A 242 -9.71 -25.73 12.02
CA SER A 242 -8.98 -26.96 12.32
C SER A 242 -7.46 -26.77 12.32
N THR A 243 -6.93 -25.75 11.64
CA THR A 243 -5.50 -25.42 11.68
C THR A 243 -5.01 -24.92 13.03
N GLY A 244 -5.89 -24.41 13.89
CA GLY A 244 -5.55 -23.89 15.21
C GLY A 244 -4.67 -22.62 15.21
N VAL A 245 -4.40 -22.01 14.06
CA VAL A 245 -3.53 -20.83 13.99
C VAL A 245 -4.25 -19.54 14.36
N SER A 246 -3.54 -18.65 15.04
CA SER A 246 -4.05 -17.32 15.38
C SER A 246 -3.92 -16.34 14.23
N ARG A 247 -4.67 -15.24 14.28
CA ARG A 247 -4.59 -14.13 13.28
C ARG A 247 -3.20 -13.52 13.14
N ASN A 248 -2.37 -13.61 14.19
CA ASN A 248 -1.00 -13.11 14.24
C ASN A 248 0.06 -14.17 13.93
N TRP A 249 -0.35 -15.34 13.47
CA TRP A 249 0.58 -16.42 13.17
C TRP A 249 1.64 -15.99 12.14
N GLU A 250 2.91 -16.13 12.50
CA GLU A 250 4.05 -15.67 11.68
C GLU A 250 4.53 -16.70 10.64
N GLY A 251 3.80 -17.78 10.50
CA GLY A 251 4.12 -18.85 9.55
C GLY A 251 4.71 -20.09 10.22
N PRO A 252 4.97 -21.13 9.43
CA PRO A 252 5.65 -22.32 9.92
C PRO A 252 7.07 -22.00 10.40
N PRO A 253 7.61 -22.71 11.39
CA PRO A 253 9.00 -22.52 11.80
C PRO A 253 9.94 -22.78 10.60
N VAL A 254 11.00 -21.98 10.47
CA VAL A 254 11.90 -21.85 9.29
C VAL A 254 12.65 -23.13 8.89
N GLN A 255 12.38 -24.27 9.49
CA GLN A 255 13.10 -25.52 9.23
C GLN A 255 12.55 -26.37 8.07
N ILE A 256 11.62 -25.86 7.26
CA ILE A 256 11.22 -26.56 6.03
C ILE A 256 12.21 -26.17 4.93
N SER A 257 13.33 -26.87 4.91
CA SER A 257 14.27 -26.88 3.77
C SER A 257 13.59 -27.58 2.60
N PHE A 258 13.48 -26.90 1.47
CA PHE A 258 13.02 -27.47 0.21
C PHE A 258 14.20 -27.95 -0.61
#